data_78acf966aa772ab996a58c5466fb5f47
#
_entry.id   78acf966aa772ab996a58c5466fb5f47
#
_cell.length_a   1.000
_cell.length_b   1.000
_cell.length_c   1.000
_cell.angle_alpha   90.00
_cell.angle_beta   90.00
_cell.angle_gamma   90.00
#
_symmetry.space_group_name_H-M   'P 1'
#
loop_
_entity.id
_entity.type
_entity.pdbx_description
1 polymer ?
#
loop_
_entity_poly.entity_id
_entity_poly.type
_entity_poly.pdbx_seq_one_letter_code
_entity_poly.pdbx_strand_id
1 'polypeptide(L)'
;DGDKPETEESLETEEESTGTLSENDEDTELVPEQNTMEDTQDEIQLEDGAENVTEGENTTGELSDNAEEETFTSEEADRFSDGSAPEGELGTYQTVTLEIEDGQDITAPLNTLFLQLKEQASDETPCKIIIPPGNYKLTGTLCMYSNMYLYAKGATITKTSPTKHLILRLGNTKESEGEYEGYRNVIIDGGTWDFNYQCVAEKDEPGGFVGFCIGHATNVTIKNATFLNNLKSHFLEFGGVKNAKITGCTFHGYYKNYVKGGQECIQIDCCTDEDNVFPQYMPYDGSTCEDFVIDGNVFEDVFAGVGTHSMMAGKTYKRITVTNNTFHNVKKRCIEFLNYEDSTAENNTCLLYTSPSPRDRSVS
;
A
#
# COMPACT_ATOMS: atom_id res chain seq x y z
N ASP A 1 -21.59 -71.29 -30.31
CA ASP A 1 -20.66 -72.27 -29.77
C ASP A 1 -19.83 -71.53 -28.75
N GLY A 2 -20.09 -71.69 -27.58
CA GLY A 2 -19.85 -72.62 -26.47
C GLY A 2 -18.93 -71.90 -25.54
N ASP A 3 -19.05 -71.74 -24.37
CA ASP A 3 -19.60 -72.27 -23.17
C ASP A 3 -18.92 -71.56 -21.98
N LYS A 4 -19.74 -71.21 -21.02
CA LYS A 4 -19.39 -71.05 -19.58
C LYS A 4 -19.03 -72.44 -18.99
N PRO A 5 -18.47 -72.56 -17.78
CA PRO A 5 -19.12 -72.25 -16.49
C PRO A 5 -18.12 -71.79 -15.41
N GLU A 6 -18.53 -70.97 -14.41
CA GLU A 6 -19.05 -71.24 -13.03
C GLU A 6 -18.18 -72.11 -12.15
N THR A 7 -17.89 -71.60 -10.95
CA THR A 7 -18.15 -72.11 -9.59
C THR A 7 -17.37 -71.26 -8.61
N GLU A 8 -17.94 -70.57 -7.68
CA GLU A 8 -18.57 -70.85 -6.37
C GLU A 8 -17.64 -71.42 -5.31
N GLU A 9 -17.90 -70.86 -4.15
CA GLU A 9 -17.84 -71.35 -2.72
C GLU A 9 -16.59 -70.93 -1.98
N SER A 10 -16.60 -70.54 -0.74
CA SER A 10 -17.57 -70.31 0.37
C SER A 10 -16.78 -70.20 1.67
N LEU A 11 -17.22 -69.29 2.58
CA LEU A 11 -17.41 -69.49 4.04
C LEU A 11 -16.24 -70.02 4.87
N GLU A 12 -15.93 -69.46 6.01
CA GLU A 12 -16.42 -69.45 7.37
C GLU A 12 -15.45 -68.76 8.26
N THR A 13 -15.82 -67.79 9.07
CA THR A 13 -16.30 -67.72 10.46
C THR A 13 -15.34 -68.10 11.56
N GLU A 14 -15.44 -67.27 12.60
CA GLU A 14 -15.24 -67.49 14.05
C GLU A 14 -13.84 -67.15 14.59
N GLU A 15 -13.61 -66.61 15.76
CA GLU A 15 -14.41 -66.12 16.89
C GLU A 15 -13.52 -65.27 17.80
N GLU A 16 -14.16 -64.41 18.56
CA GLU A 16 -13.89 -63.79 19.84
C GLU A 16 -12.57 -64.08 20.60
N SER A 17 -11.95 -63.01 21.08
CA SER A 17 -11.47 -63.01 22.46
C SER A 17 -11.47 -61.60 23.06
N THR A 18 -12.26 -61.47 24.09
CA THR A 18 -12.40 -60.34 24.99
C THR A 18 -11.11 -60.04 25.76
N GLY A 19 -10.82 -58.74 25.89
CA GLY A 19 -9.80 -58.24 26.81
C GLY A 19 -9.98 -56.76 27.09
N THR A 20 -10.78 -56.45 28.10
CA THR A 20 -10.88 -55.12 28.71
C THR A 20 -9.59 -54.76 29.40
N LEU A 21 -9.03 -53.57 29.08
CA LEU A 21 -8.34 -52.72 30.05
C LEU A 21 -8.49 -51.25 29.59
N SER A 22 -9.05 -50.48 30.46
CA SER A 22 -9.14 -49.03 30.48
C SER A 22 -7.76 -48.42 30.56
N GLU A 23 -7.54 -47.37 29.80
CA GLU A 23 -6.88 -46.15 30.32
C GLU A 23 -6.96 -45.02 29.28
N ASN A 24 -7.30 -43.86 29.78
CA ASN A 24 -7.48 -42.60 29.11
C ASN A 24 -6.21 -42.21 28.38
N ASP A 25 -6.33 -41.87 27.08
CA ASP A 25 -5.47 -40.89 26.43
C ASP A 25 -6.35 -39.89 25.69
N GLU A 26 -6.37 -38.71 26.25
CA GLU A 26 -6.96 -37.52 25.66
C GLU A 26 -6.13 -37.13 24.41
N ASP A 27 -6.65 -37.43 23.23
CA ASP A 27 -6.22 -36.83 21.99
C ASP A 27 -6.71 -35.38 21.98
N THR A 28 -5.83 -34.48 22.37
CA THR A 28 -6.01 -33.03 22.17
C THR A 28 -5.83 -32.70 20.70
N GLU A 29 -6.93 -32.55 19.97
CA GLU A 29 -6.99 -31.83 18.72
C GLU A 29 -6.48 -30.43 18.97
N LEU A 30 -5.36 -30.08 18.33
CA LEU A 30 -4.86 -28.70 18.22
C LEU A 30 -5.77 -27.92 17.31
N VAL A 31 -6.78 -27.28 17.87
CA VAL A 31 -7.52 -26.19 17.22
C VAL A 31 -6.61 -24.99 17.21
N PRO A 32 -6.39 -24.31 16.07
CA PRO A 32 -5.63 -23.07 16.07
C PRO A 32 -6.40 -22.01 16.86
N GLU A 33 -5.79 -21.53 17.93
CA GLU A 33 -6.29 -20.40 18.71
C GLU A 33 -6.49 -19.19 17.81
N GLN A 34 -7.73 -18.79 17.65
CA GLN A 34 -8.08 -17.45 17.22
C GLN A 34 -7.62 -16.48 18.31
N ASN A 35 -6.57 -15.74 18.04
CA ASN A 35 -6.13 -14.62 18.88
C ASN A 35 -7.15 -13.49 18.82
N THR A 36 -8.20 -13.60 19.61
CA THR A 36 -9.00 -12.46 20.02
C THR A 36 -8.24 -11.75 21.13
N MET A 37 -7.52 -10.68 20.81
CA MET A 37 -7.01 -9.76 21.80
C MET A 37 -8.20 -9.06 22.47
N GLU A 38 -8.53 -9.50 23.69
CA GLU A 38 -9.37 -8.74 24.60
C GLU A 38 -8.64 -7.46 25.02
N ASP A 39 -9.28 -6.34 24.72
CA ASP A 39 -8.95 -4.98 25.14
C ASP A 39 -9.06 -4.87 26.67
N THR A 40 -7.94 -4.80 27.37
CA THR A 40 -7.94 -4.29 28.74
C THR A 40 -7.86 -2.77 28.66
N GLN A 41 -8.98 -2.13 28.92
CA GLN A 41 -9.10 -0.69 29.16
C GLN A 41 -8.44 -0.35 30.49
N ASP A 42 -7.28 0.27 30.48
CA ASP A 42 -6.79 1.05 31.61
C ASP A 42 -7.23 2.51 31.39
N GLU A 43 -8.30 2.88 32.06
CA GLU A 43 -8.73 4.27 32.22
C GLU A 43 -7.73 5.01 33.11
N ILE A 44 -6.93 5.90 32.52
CA ILE A 44 -6.20 6.91 33.26
C ILE A 44 -7.10 8.14 33.37
N GLN A 45 -7.66 8.32 34.56
CA GLN A 45 -8.36 9.56 34.94
C GLN A 45 -7.33 10.69 35.06
N LEU A 46 -7.48 11.73 34.26
CA LEU A 46 -6.80 13.00 34.43
C LEU A 46 -7.73 13.91 35.26
N GLU A 47 -7.29 14.21 36.49
CA GLU A 47 -7.93 15.20 37.34
C GLU A 47 -7.75 16.61 36.77
N ASP A 48 -8.86 17.35 36.65
CA ASP A 48 -8.91 18.78 36.38
C ASP A 48 -8.34 19.57 37.57
N GLY A 49 -7.24 20.25 37.36
CA GLY A 49 -6.70 21.27 38.24
C GLY A 49 -6.65 22.62 37.56
N ALA A 50 -7.70 23.39 37.69
CA ALA A 50 -7.71 24.79 37.29
C ALA A 50 -7.04 25.65 38.36
N GLU A 51 -5.93 26.30 38.05
CA GLU A 51 -5.45 27.46 38.81
C GLU A 51 -5.16 28.66 37.90
N ASN A 52 -5.89 29.72 38.19
CA ASN A 52 -5.69 31.06 37.70
C ASN A 52 -4.33 31.63 38.09
N VAL A 53 -3.56 32.17 37.13
CA VAL A 53 -2.53 33.18 37.43
C VAL A 53 -2.61 34.33 36.42
N THR A 54 -2.69 35.50 37.01
CA THR A 54 -2.79 36.84 36.50
C THR A 54 -1.65 37.32 35.60
N GLU A 55 -2.00 38.34 34.82
CA GLU A 55 -1.20 39.19 33.92
C GLU A 55 0.13 39.70 34.52
N GLY A 56 1.17 39.72 33.69
CA GLY A 56 2.47 40.35 33.98
C GLY A 56 3.25 40.67 32.72
N GLU A 57 3.22 41.91 32.35
CA GLU A 57 4.09 42.80 31.58
C GLU A 57 5.17 42.26 30.61
N ASN A 58 5.08 42.79 29.39
CA ASN A 58 6.05 43.10 28.33
C ASN A 58 7.52 43.21 28.73
N THR A 59 8.38 42.43 28.07
CA THR A 59 9.72 42.90 27.66
C THR A 59 10.04 42.39 26.25
N THR A 60 10.24 43.35 25.37
CA THR A 60 10.77 43.20 24.01
C THR A 60 12.21 42.72 24.06
N GLY A 61 12.45 41.52 23.52
CA GLY A 61 13.78 41.00 23.20
C GLY A 61 13.81 40.66 21.71
N GLU A 62 14.53 41.49 20.95
CA GLU A 62 14.89 41.22 19.56
C GLU A 62 15.72 39.94 19.50
N LEU A 63 15.20 38.90 18.87
CA LEU A 63 15.98 37.75 18.41
C LEU A 63 16.13 37.86 16.89
N SER A 64 17.39 38.02 16.50
CA SER A 64 17.84 38.08 15.12
C SER A 64 17.47 36.79 14.39
N ASP A 65 16.64 36.94 13.34
CA ASP A 65 16.43 35.96 12.29
C ASP A 65 17.72 35.78 11.48
N ASN A 66 18.35 34.62 11.66
CA ASN A 66 19.25 34.04 10.68
C ASN A 66 18.72 32.63 10.38
N ALA A 67 17.63 32.56 9.63
CA ALA A 67 17.29 31.41 8.84
C ALA A 67 18.00 31.59 7.49
N GLU A 68 19.09 30.88 7.27
CA GLU A 68 19.66 30.71 5.95
C GLU A 68 18.66 29.92 5.11
N GLU A 69 17.97 30.63 4.24
CA GLU A 69 17.19 30.08 3.14
C GLU A 69 18.19 29.39 2.19
N GLU A 70 18.35 28.07 2.32
CA GLU A 70 19.01 27.30 1.27
C GLU A 70 18.13 27.33 0.03
N THR A 71 18.40 28.28 -0.85
CA THR A 71 17.86 28.34 -2.18
C THR A 71 18.47 27.20 -2.99
N PHE A 72 17.69 26.16 -3.24
CA PHE A 72 18.00 25.13 -4.23
C PHE A 72 18.23 25.81 -5.59
N THR A 73 19.46 25.76 -6.08
CA THR A 73 19.82 26.34 -7.35
C THR A 73 19.27 25.49 -8.50
N SER A 74 18.85 26.16 -9.58
CA SER A 74 18.30 25.57 -10.79
C SER A 74 19.21 24.54 -11.49
N GLU A 75 20.44 24.37 -11.06
CA GLU A 75 21.39 23.38 -11.60
C GLU A 75 21.21 21.95 -11.05
N GLU A 76 20.52 21.77 -9.92
CA GLU A 76 20.20 20.43 -9.44
C GLU A 76 18.92 19.85 -10.08
N ALA A 77 18.06 20.67 -10.63
CA ALA A 77 16.87 20.24 -11.37
C ALA A 77 17.20 19.67 -12.76
N ASP A 78 18.35 20.04 -13.33
CA ASP A 78 18.74 19.63 -14.69
C ASP A 78 19.52 18.30 -14.77
N ARG A 79 19.90 17.70 -13.65
CA ARG A 79 20.62 16.42 -13.66
C ARG A 79 19.78 15.22 -14.07
N PHE A 80 18.48 15.38 -14.22
CA PHE A 80 17.55 14.31 -14.66
C PHE A 80 16.84 14.63 -15.98
N SER A 81 17.32 15.61 -16.76
CA SER A 81 16.75 15.97 -18.07
C SER A 81 17.41 15.24 -19.25
N ASP A 82 18.22 14.22 -18.99
CA ASP A 82 18.66 13.33 -20.07
C ASP A 82 17.50 12.41 -20.43
N GLY A 83 16.96 12.60 -21.63
CA GLY A 83 15.83 11.85 -22.19
C GLY A 83 16.16 10.40 -22.55
N SER A 84 17.11 9.78 -21.88
CA SER A 84 17.37 8.35 -21.99
C SER A 84 16.39 7.60 -21.07
N ALA A 85 15.50 6.82 -21.67
CA ALA A 85 14.66 5.88 -20.97
C ALA A 85 15.54 4.91 -20.14
N PRO A 86 15.21 4.62 -18.87
CA PRO A 86 15.89 3.58 -18.11
C PRO A 86 15.84 2.24 -18.86
N GLU A 87 16.90 1.45 -18.80
CA GLU A 87 16.92 0.10 -19.38
C GLU A 87 15.70 -0.70 -18.90
N GLY A 88 14.77 -1.02 -19.83
CA GLY A 88 13.52 -1.71 -19.57
C GLY A 88 12.26 -0.85 -19.73
N GLU A 89 12.35 0.42 -20.10
CA GLU A 89 11.18 1.20 -20.50
C GLU A 89 10.78 0.86 -21.95
N LEU A 90 9.48 0.75 -22.16
CA LEU A 90 8.85 0.53 -23.45
C LEU A 90 9.29 1.62 -24.46
N GLY A 91 9.31 1.28 -25.74
CA GLY A 91 9.76 2.10 -26.86
C GLY A 91 9.30 3.57 -26.88
N THR A 92 9.23 4.16 -28.07
CA THR A 92 8.86 5.57 -28.20
C THR A 92 7.40 5.80 -27.80
N TYR A 93 7.14 6.55 -26.72
CA TYR A 93 5.80 6.90 -26.27
C TYR A 93 5.08 7.86 -27.20
N GLN A 94 3.80 7.61 -27.47
CA GLN A 94 2.90 8.64 -27.93
C GLN A 94 2.58 9.56 -26.75
N THR A 95 3.00 10.83 -26.84
CA THR A 95 2.84 11.77 -25.73
C THR A 95 1.61 12.65 -25.93
N VAL A 96 0.77 12.70 -24.88
CA VAL A 96 -0.43 13.54 -24.82
C VAL A 96 -0.39 14.36 -23.54
N THR A 97 -0.61 15.67 -23.63
CA THR A 97 -0.76 16.53 -22.46
C THR A 97 -2.24 16.69 -22.14
N LEU A 98 -2.62 16.46 -20.89
CA LEU A 98 -3.99 16.67 -20.43
C LEU A 98 -4.34 18.16 -20.52
N GLU A 99 -5.43 18.48 -21.19
CA GLU A 99 -5.98 19.85 -21.24
C GLU A 99 -6.83 20.09 -19.99
N ILE A 100 -6.28 20.80 -19.02
CA ILE A 100 -6.92 21.12 -17.75
C ILE A 100 -6.34 22.41 -17.17
N GLU A 101 -7.17 23.22 -16.52
CA GLU A 101 -6.74 24.45 -15.84
C GLU A 101 -6.47 24.18 -14.34
N ASP A 102 -5.58 24.97 -13.76
CA ASP A 102 -5.29 24.93 -12.32
C ASP A 102 -6.57 25.11 -11.49
N GLY A 103 -6.71 24.32 -10.43
CA GLY A 103 -7.87 24.31 -9.54
C GLY A 103 -9.08 23.50 -10.00
N GLN A 104 -9.07 22.95 -11.21
CA GLN A 104 -10.16 22.12 -11.73
C GLN A 104 -10.16 20.69 -11.14
N ASP A 105 -11.28 20.00 -11.30
CA ASP A 105 -11.40 18.57 -10.98
C ASP A 105 -10.83 17.73 -12.13
N ILE A 106 -9.78 17.00 -11.83
CA ILE A 106 -9.06 16.16 -12.79
C ILE A 106 -9.77 14.83 -13.09
N THR A 107 -10.74 14.42 -12.27
CA THR A 107 -11.31 13.07 -12.29
C THR A 107 -11.91 12.71 -13.65
N ALA A 108 -12.87 13.51 -14.14
CA ALA A 108 -13.53 13.21 -15.40
C ALA A 108 -12.64 13.44 -16.63
N PRO A 109 -11.88 14.56 -16.74
CA PRO A 109 -10.98 14.77 -17.86
C PRO A 109 -9.93 13.66 -18.01
N LEU A 110 -9.28 13.27 -16.93
CA LEU A 110 -8.23 12.26 -16.99
C LEU A 110 -8.80 10.85 -17.26
N ASN A 111 -9.92 10.48 -16.66
CA ASN A 111 -10.58 9.21 -16.95
C ASN A 111 -11.06 9.12 -18.42
N THR A 112 -11.55 10.24 -18.99
CA THR A 112 -11.91 10.31 -20.41
C THR A 112 -10.69 10.06 -21.29
N LEU A 113 -9.57 10.69 -20.97
CA LEU A 113 -8.32 10.51 -21.70
C LEU A 113 -7.80 9.07 -21.59
N PHE A 114 -7.83 8.47 -20.40
CA PHE A 114 -7.46 7.06 -20.20
C PHE A 114 -8.30 6.10 -21.07
N LEU A 115 -9.62 6.32 -21.13
CA LEU A 115 -10.51 5.51 -21.97
C LEU A 115 -10.22 5.69 -23.46
N GLN A 116 -9.93 6.90 -23.92
CA GLN A 116 -9.57 7.17 -25.32
C GLN A 116 -8.26 6.50 -25.72
N LEU A 117 -7.27 6.51 -24.83
CA LEU A 117 -5.95 5.96 -25.10
C LEU A 117 -5.89 4.43 -24.90
N LYS A 118 -6.81 3.84 -24.13
CA LYS A 118 -6.87 2.39 -23.88
C LYS A 118 -6.82 1.56 -25.16
N GLU A 119 -7.56 1.98 -26.18
CA GLU A 119 -7.65 1.27 -27.46
C GLU A 119 -6.45 1.55 -28.41
N GLN A 120 -5.62 2.53 -28.07
CA GLN A 120 -4.47 2.96 -28.89
C GLN A 120 -3.14 2.49 -28.30
N ALA A 121 -3.07 2.36 -26.96
CA ALA A 121 -1.87 1.97 -26.28
C ALA A 121 -1.57 0.48 -26.44
N SER A 122 -0.38 0.16 -26.93
CA SER A 122 0.12 -1.21 -27.05
C SER A 122 1.57 -1.30 -26.57
N ASP A 123 2.12 -2.49 -26.52
CA ASP A 123 3.52 -2.71 -26.15
C ASP A 123 4.49 -2.01 -27.12
N GLU A 124 4.10 -1.92 -28.40
CA GLU A 124 4.88 -1.24 -29.44
C GLU A 124 4.65 0.28 -29.47
N THR A 125 3.47 0.72 -29.06
CA THR A 125 3.06 2.12 -29.08
C THR A 125 2.48 2.55 -27.73
N PRO A 126 3.27 2.56 -26.65
CA PRO A 126 2.80 2.97 -25.33
C PRO A 126 2.47 4.46 -25.31
N CYS A 127 1.55 4.86 -24.43
CA CYS A 127 1.09 6.24 -24.31
C CYS A 127 1.66 6.91 -23.05
N LYS A 128 2.23 8.10 -23.19
CA LYS A 128 2.63 8.96 -22.08
C LYS A 128 1.64 10.10 -21.91
N ILE A 129 1.02 10.17 -20.75
CA ILE A 129 0.07 11.22 -20.38
C ILE A 129 0.78 12.20 -19.45
N ILE A 130 0.82 13.47 -19.83
CA ILE A 130 1.40 14.53 -19.02
C ILE A 130 0.27 15.29 -18.33
N ILE A 131 0.28 15.29 -16.99
CA ILE A 131 -0.52 16.21 -16.18
C ILE A 131 0.31 17.50 -16.04
N PRO A 132 -0.18 18.66 -16.49
CA PRO A 132 0.55 19.91 -16.32
C PRO A 132 0.83 20.22 -14.84
N PRO A 133 1.90 20.94 -14.51
CA PRO A 133 2.09 21.46 -13.17
C PRO A 133 0.88 22.30 -12.73
N GLY A 134 0.40 22.11 -11.51
CA GLY A 134 -0.79 22.80 -10.98
C GLY A 134 -1.41 22.07 -9.81
N ASN A 135 -2.50 22.61 -9.27
CA ASN A 135 -3.27 22.04 -8.17
C ASN A 135 -4.62 21.57 -8.69
N TYR A 136 -4.94 20.32 -8.47
CA TYR A 136 -6.15 19.70 -9.01
C TYR A 136 -6.96 19.04 -7.90
N LYS A 137 -8.28 19.11 -8.04
CA LYS A 137 -9.21 18.38 -7.16
C LYS A 137 -9.42 16.98 -7.72
N LEU A 138 -9.63 16.03 -6.82
CA LEU A 138 -10.01 14.67 -7.16
C LEU A 138 -11.29 14.31 -6.44
N THR A 139 -12.36 14.05 -7.19
CA THR A 139 -13.68 13.72 -6.64
C THR A 139 -14.10 12.28 -6.84
N GLY A 140 -13.34 11.50 -7.61
CA GLY A 140 -13.61 10.09 -7.89
C GLY A 140 -12.34 9.31 -8.20
N THR A 141 -12.48 8.01 -8.42
CA THR A 141 -11.37 7.11 -8.74
C THR A 141 -10.82 7.34 -10.14
N LEU A 142 -9.50 7.40 -10.27
CA LEU A 142 -8.81 7.36 -11.55
C LEU A 142 -8.63 5.90 -11.99
N CYS A 143 -9.02 5.59 -13.24
CA CYS A 143 -9.00 4.25 -13.83
C CYS A 143 -7.99 4.19 -14.99
N MET A 144 -6.77 3.79 -14.68
CA MET A 144 -5.67 3.69 -15.66
C MET A 144 -5.64 2.31 -16.31
N TYR A 145 -5.01 2.16 -17.47
CA TYR A 145 -4.95 0.90 -18.22
C TYR A 145 -3.51 0.54 -18.60
N SER A 146 -3.34 -0.63 -19.22
CA SER A 146 -2.05 -1.13 -19.68
C SER A 146 -1.35 -0.21 -20.66
N ASN A 147 -0.02 -0.27 -20.70
CA ASN A 147 0.84 0.47 -21.63
C ASN A 147 0.72 2.00 -21.51
N MET A 148 0.50 2.48 -20.28
CA MET A 148 0.37 3.90 -19.99
C MET A 148 1.45 4.37 -19.02
N TYR A 149 1.99 5.54 -19.32
CA TYR A 149 2.93 6.28 -18.49
C TYR A 149 2.26 7.59 -18.04
N LEU A 150 1.87 7.69 -16.79
CA LEU A 150 1.33 8.93 -16.21
C LEU A 150 2.47 9.75 -15.61
N TYR A 151 2.76 10.90 -16.21
CA TYR A 151 3.77 11.85 -15.75
C TYR A 151 3.08 13.05 -15.10
N ALA A 152 3.31 13.22 -13.79
CA ALA A 152 2.62 14.22 -12.97
C ALA A 152 3.56 15.17 -12.23
N LYS A 153 4.82 15.33 -12.68
CA LYS A 153 5.80 16.20 -12.01
C LYS A 153 5.29 17.62 -11.89
N GLY A 154 5.26 18.16 -10.66
CA GLY A 154 4.77 19.50 -10.36
C GLY A 154 3.25 19.64 -10.26
N ALA A 155 2.50 18.54 -10.43
CA ALA A 155 1.07 18.50 -10.16
C ALA A 155 0.80 18.08 -8.72
N THR A 156 -0.15 18.75 -8.07
CA THR A 156 -0.73 18.35 -6.78
C THR A 156 -2.17 17.94 -7.00
N ILE A 157 -2.49 16.69 -6.69
CA ILE A 157 -3.81 16.11 -6.85
C ILE A 157 -4.39 15.85 -5.45
N THR A 158 -5.39 16.63 -5.05
CA THR A 158 -5.97 16.57 -3.70
C THR A 158 -7.36 15.97 -3.75
N LYS A 159 -7.57 14.90 -2.98
CA LYS A 159 -8.92 14.35 -2.78
C LYS A 159 -9.81 15.36 -2.08
N THR A 160 -10.95 15.67 -2.69
CA THR A 160 -11.93 16.63 -2.15
C THR A 160 -13.32 16.04 -1.91
N SER A 161 -13.58 14.84 -2.43
CA SER A 161 -14.83 14.12 -2.19
C SER A 161 -14.87 13.52 -0.78
N PRO A 162 -15.97 13.67 -0.03
CA PRO A 162 -16.15 13.01 1.25
C PRO A 162 -16.44 11.51 1.15
N THR A 163 -16.65 10.98 -0.05
CA THR A 163 -16.91 9.56 -0.27
C THR A 163 -15.63 8.75 -0.22
N LYS A 164 -15.74 7.51 0.29
CA LYS A 164 -14.64 6.56 0.30
C LYS A 164 -14.50 5.95 -1.09
N HIS A 165 -13.53 6.40 -1.86
CA HIS A 165 -13.17 5.81 -3.15
C HIS A 165 -11.67 5.67 -3.27
N LEU A 166 -11.20 4.76 -4.09
CA LEU A 166 -9.78 4.64 -4.43
C LEU A 166 -9.30 5.94 -5.07
N ILE A 167 -8.05 6.30 -4.87
CA ILE A 167 -7.44 7.40 -5.61
C ILE A 167 -7.19 6.98 -7.05
N LEU A 168 -6.51 5.84 -7.23
CA LEU A 168 -6.22 5.27 -8.53
C LEU A 168 -6.35 3.74 -8.50
N ARG A 169 -6.80 3.16 -9.60
CA ARG A 169 -6.78 1.73 -9.86
C ARG A 169 -6.45 1.44 -11.31
N LEU A 170 -6.13 0.18 -11.61
CA LEU A 170 -6.09 -0.30 -12.99
C LEU A 170 -7.46 -0.84 -13.39
N GLY A 171 -7.93 -0.42 -14.57
CA GLY A 171 -9.28 -0.75 -15.05
C GLY A 171 -10.41 -0.07 -14.28
N ASN A 172 -11.62 -0.23 -14.77
CA ASN A 172 -12.84 0.38 -14.23
C ASN A 172 -13.83 -0.63 -13.65
N THR A 173 -13.49 -1.93 -13.66
CA THR A 173 -14.30 -3.03 -13.12
C THR A 173 -13.48 -3.86 -12.15
N LYS A 174 -14.13 -4.80 -11.45
CA LYS A 174 -13.40 -5.79 -10.62
C LYS A 174 -12.86 -6.94 -11.46
N GLU A 175 -13.51 -7.25 -12.58
CA GLU A 175 -13.09 -8.32 -13.46
C GLU A 175 -11.80 -7.96 -14.17
N SER A 176 -10.86 -8.88 -14.14
CA SER A 176 -9.61 -8.85 -14.90
C SER A 176 -9.20 -10.27 -15.28
N GLU A 177 -8.18 -10.41 -16.07
CA GLU A 177 -7.52 -11.70 -16.21
C GLU A 177 -6.76 -12.01 -14.94
N GLY A 178 -6.71 -13.29 -14.55
CA GLY A 178 -6.08 -13.74 -13.31
C GLY A 178 -4.56 -13.74 -13.36
N GLU A 179 -3.95 -14.23 -12.31
CA GLU A 179 -2.51 -14.27 -12.11
C GLU A 179 -1.89 -12.87 -12.32
N TYR A 180 -1.01 -12.70 -13.33
CA TYR A 180 -0.31 -11.44 -13.63
C TYR A 180 -0.71 -10.87 -15.01
N GLU A 181 -1.79 -11.35 -15.62
CA GLU A 181 -2.13 -11.10 -17.01
C GLU A 181 -3.16 -9.98 -17.22
N GLY A 182 -3.78 -9.49 -16.14
CA GLY A 182 -4.84 -8.48 -16.22
C GLY A 182 -4.37 -7.13 -16.76
N TYR A 183 -3.26 -6.63 -16.26
CA TYR A 183 -2.69 -5.35 -16.68
C TYR A 183 -1.17 -5.43 -16.82
N ARG A 184 -0.58 -4.53 -17.62
CA ARG A 184 0.86 -4.50 -17.78
C ARG A 184 1.42 -3.14 -18.20
N ASN A 185 2.73 -2.98 -17.95
CA ASN A 185 3.50 -1.84 -18.45
C ASN A 185 2.92 -0.50 -17.99
N VAL A 186 2.78 -0.32 -16.69
CA VAL A 186 2.20 0.88 -16.07
C VAL A 186 3.29 1.65 -15.36
N ILE A 187 3.41 2.94 -15.68
CA ILE A 187 4.35 3.85 -15.02
C ILE A 187 3.59 5.04 -14.45
N ILE A 188 3.84 5.35 -13.18
CA ILE A 188 3.36 6.57 -12.51
C ILE A 188 4.60 7.29 -11.99
N ASP A 189 4.84 8.50 -12.50
CA ASP A 189 6.06 9.27 -12.23
C ASP A 189 5.74 10.69 -11.75
N GLY A 190 6.11 10.96 -10.52
CA GLY A 190 5.91 12.24 -9.89
C GLY A 190 4.49 12.48 -9.39
N GLY A 191 4.23 13.74 -9.10
CA GLY A 191 2.98 14.22 -8.51
C GLY A 191 2.98 14.15 -6.98
N THR A 192 2.27 15.11 -6.41
CA THR A 192 1.86 15.08 -5.00
C THR A 192 0.42 14.61 -4.92
N TRP A 193 0.21 13.46 -4.31
CA TRP A 193 -1.07 12.79 -4.18
C TRP A 193 -1.55 12.96 -2.73
N ASP A 194 -2.36 13.98 -2.49
CA ASP A 194 -2.90 14.27 -1.16
C ASP A 194 -4.23 13.55 -0.95
N PHE A 195 -4.21 12.52 -0.12
CA PHE A 195 -5.41 11.74 0.21
C PHE A 195 -6.36 12.51 1.12
N ASN A 196 -5.87 13.60 1.73
CA ASN A 196 -6.68 14.56 2.47
C ASN A 196 -7.72 13.86 3.37
N TYR A 197 -7.27 13.01 4.29
CA TYR A 197 -8.15 12.25 5.17
C TYR A 197 -9.19 13.12 5.88
N GLN A 198 -8.93 14.40 6.06
CA GLN A 198 -9.80 15.34 6.71
C GLN A 198 -11.15 15.48 6.01
N CYS A 199 -11.20 15.40 4.69
CA CYS A 199 -12.45 15.47 3.94
C CYS A 199 -13.41 14.28 4.19
N VAL A 200 -12.90 13.18 4.78
CA VAL A 200 -13.66 11.96 5.11
C VAL A 200 -13.79 11.75 6.60
N ALA A 201 -12.80 12.16 7.41
CA ALA A 201 -12.71 11.88 8.85
C ALA A 201 -13.79 12.56 9.71
N GLU A 202 -14.39 13.64 9.22
CA GLU A 202 -15.45 14.38 9.93
C GLU A 202 -16.80 13.66 9.92
N LYS A 203 -16.96 12.60 9.15
CA LYS A 203 -18.15 11.77 9.16
C LYS A 203 -17.88 10.56 10.04
N ASP A 204 -18.75 10.34 11.04
CA ASP A 204 -18.68 9.32 12.10
C ASP A 204 -18.55 7.86 11.62
N GLU A 205 -18.21 7.61 10.38
CA GLU A 205 -18.05 6.28 9.85
C GLU A 205 -16.59 5.83 9.85
N PRO A 206 -16.27 4.81 10.64
CA PRO A 206 -14.92 4.25 10.70
C PRO A 206 -14.60 3.40 9.48
N GLY A 207 -13.95 3.92 8.50
CA GLY A 207 -13.44 3.13 7.38
C GLY A 207 -12.43 3.95 6.60
N GLY A 208 -11.28 3.32 6.33
CA GLY A 208 -10.28 3.88 5.46
C GLY A 208 -10.68 3.81 3.98
N PHE A 209 -9.85 4.33 3.15
CA PHE A 209 -9.86 4.06 1.71
C PHE A 209 -8.43 3.82 1.25
N VAL A 210 -8.28 2.90 0.32
CA VAL A 210 -6.99 2.61 -0.31
C VAL A 210 -6.64 3.72 -1.28
N GLY A 211 -5.37 4.06 -1.36
CA GLY A 211 -4.87 5.01 -2.32
C GLY A 211 -4.81 4.45 -3.74
N PHE A 212 -3.65 3.94 -4.10
CA PHE A 212 -3.46 3.25 -5.37
C PHE A 212 -3.63 1.75 -5.15
N CYS A 213 -4.63 1.16 -5.79
CA CYS A 213 -4.92 -0.26 -5.72
C CYS A 213 -4.61 -0.92 -7.07
N ILE A 214 -3.67 -1.86 -7.07
CA ILE A 214 -3.13 -2.49 -8.28
C ILE A 214 -3.21 -4.00 -8.12
N GLY A 215 -3.98 -4.64 -8.97
CA GLY A 215 -4.19 -6.08 -8.96
C GLY A 215 -3.98 -6.73 -10.31
N HIS A 216 -3.60 -8.01 -10.30
CA HIS A 216 -3.38 -8.84 -11.50
C HIS A 216 -2.55 -8.15 -12.58
N ALA A 217 -1.34 -7.70 -12.21
CA ALA A 217 -0.54 -6.88 -13.12
C ALA A 217 0.93 -7.33 -13.21
N THR A 218 1.58 -6.95 -14.29
CA THR A 218 3.02 -7.11 -14.46
C THR A 218 3.68 -5.82 -14.96
N ASN A 219 4.96 -5.62 -14.64
CA ASN A 219 5.75 -4.44 -15.04
C ASN A 219 5.11 -3.12 -14.58
N VAL A 220 5.03 -2.93 -13.26
CA VAL A 220 4.48 -1.71 -12.65
C VAL A 220 5.62 -0.87 -12.05
N THR A 221 5.68 0.41 -12.38
CA THR A 221 6.65 1.34 -11.80
C THR A 221 5.94 2.56 -11.21
N ILE A 222 6.20 2.83 -9.93
CA ILE A 222 5.77 4.04 -9.25
C ILE A 222 7.04 4.74 -8.75
N LYS A 223 7.29 5.95 -9.24
CA LYS A 223 8.54 6.65 -8.93
C LYS A 223 8.36 8.15 -8.70
N ASN A 224 9.24 8.74 -7.88
CA ASN A 224 9.33 10.19 -7.65
C ASN A 224 8.01 10.84 -7.19
N ALA A 225 7.09 10.08 -6.65
CA ALA A 225 5.78 10.54 -6.21
C ALA A 225 5.77 10.84 -4.70
N THR A 226 4.99 11.83 -4.31
CA THR A 226 4.74 12.15 -2.90
C THR A 226 3.30 11.80 -2.54
N PHE A 227 3.13 10.98 -1.51
CA PHE A 227 1.84 10.54 -1.00
C PHE A 227 1.59 11.12 0.38
N LEU A 228 0.48 11.84 0.54
CA LEU A 228 0.19 12.58 1.77
C LEU A 228 -1.13 12.16 2.41
N ASN A 229 -1.16 12.23 3.76
CA ASN A 229 -2.39 12.28 4.57
C ASN A 229 -3.32 11.08 4.42
N ASN A 230 -2.81 9.87 4.65
CA ASN A 230 -3.60 8.64 4.57
C ASN A 230 -4.67 8.54 5.69
N LEU A 231 -5.82 7.98 5.34
CA LEU A 231 -6.90 7.66 6.29
C LEU A 231 -7.06 6.15 6.46
N LYS A 232 -6.49 5.57 7.51
CA LYS A 232 -6.82 4.22 8.01
C LYS A 232 -6.66 3.07 7.01
N SER A 233 -5.84 3.22 5.99
CA SER A 233 -5.60 2.21 4.96
C SER A 233 -4.20 2.39 4.36
N HIS A 234 -4.00 2.00 3.12
CA HIS A 234 -2.71 1.98 2.45
C HIS A 234 -2.58 3.12 1.45
N PHE A 235 -1.36 3.67 1.27
CA PHE A 235 -1.08 4.54 0.13
C PHE A 235 -1.04 3.72 -1.15
N LEU A 236 -0.32 2.60 -1.12
CA LEU A 236 -0.21 1.65 -2.23
C LEU A 236 -0.61 0.26 -1.74
N GLU A 237 -1.46 -0.42 -2.48
CA GLU A 237 -1.89 -1.78 -2.20
C GLU A 237 -1.78 -2.63 -3.47
N PHE A 238 -1.10 -3.76 -3.37
CA PHE A 238 -0.82 -4.66 -4.47
C PHE A 238 -1.33 -6.06 -4.18
N GLY A 239 -1.97 -6.70 -5.16
CA GLY A 239 -2.38 -8.11 -5.10
C GLY A 239 -2.18 -8.81 -6.44
N GLY A 240 -1.46 -9.94 -6.46
CA GLY A 240 -1.16 -10.64 -7.71
C GLY A 240 -0.37 -9.79 -8.69
N VAL A 241 0.70 -9.14 -8.24
CA VAL A 241 1.52 -8.27 -9.08
C VAL A 241 2.94 -8.82 -9.20
N LYS A 242 3.48 -8.81 -10.42
CA LYS A 242 4.82 -9.26 -10.71
C LYS A 242 5.67 -8.17 -11.36
N ASN A 243 6.95 -8.11 -10.99
CA ASN A 243 7.91 -7.13 -11.47
C ASN A 243 7.44 -5.69 -11.22
N ALA A 244 7.39 -5.29 -9.94
CA ALA A 244 7.04 -3.94 -9.53
C ALA A 244 8.25 -3.18 -8.98
N LYS A 245 8.31 -1.87 -9.26
CA LYS A 245 9.34 -0.96 -8.75
C LYS A 245 8.68 0.25 -8.10
N ILE A 246 9.01 0.50 -6.85
CA ILE A 246 8.58 1.68 -6.09
C ILE A 246 9.85 2.40 -5.64
N THR A 247 10.19 3.53 -6.30
CA THR A 247 11.49 4.16 -6.11
C THR A 247 11.42 5.67 -5.96
N GLY A 248 12.22 6.23 -5.04
CA GLY A 248 12.33 7.67 -4.84
C GLY A 248 11.00 8.35 -4.44
N CYS A 249 10.08 7.61 -3.84
CA CYS A 249 8.80 8.12 -3.38
C CYS A 249 8.88 8.61 -1.93
N THR A 250 8.01 9.54 -1.58
CA THR A 250 7.81 10.01 -0.20
C THR A 250 6.41 9.67 0.26
N PHE A 251 6.30 9.05 1.44
CA PHE A 251 5.05 8.74 2.13
C PHE A 251 5.00 9.51 3.43
N HIS A 252 4.01 10.39 3.60
CA HIS A 252 3.94 11.25 4.77
C HIS A 252 2.52 11.41 5.28
N GLY A 253 2.35 11.28 6.60
CA GLY A 253 1.13 11.61 7.33
C GLY A 253 0.09 10.51 7.32
N TYR A 254 -0.53 10.32 8.50
CA TYR A 254 -1.66 9.42 8.70
C TYR A 254 -2.62 9.99 9.73
N TYR A 255 -3.85 9.49 9.76
CA TYR A 255 -4.85 9.92 10.75
C TYR A 255 -4.54 9.33 12.12
N LYS A 256 -4.00 10.15 13.02
CA LYS A 256 -3.44 9.74 14.32
C LYS A 256 -4.47 9.21 15.32
N ASN A 257 -5.75 9.60 15.19
CA ASN A 257 -6.83 9.15 16.09
C ASN A 257 -7.33 7.73 15.78
N TYR A 258 -6.71 7.04 14.82
CA TYR A 258 -7.06 5.68 14.46
C TYR A 258 -5.80 4.81 14.44
N VAL A 259 -5.74 3.87 15.35
CA VAL A 259 -4.54 3.05 15.61
C VAL A 259 -4.82 1.54 15.53
N LYS A 260 -5.86 1.13 14.82
CA LYS A 260 -6.11 -0.29 14.55
C LYS A 260 -5.26 -0.75 13.36
N GLY A 261 -4.68 -1.95 13.44
CA GLY A 261 -3.68 -2.47 12.52
C GLY A 261 -4.00 -2.39 11.01
N GLY A 262 -3.05 -2.74 10.16
CA GLY A 262 -3.25 -2.77 8.70
C GLY A 262 -3.21 -1.39 8.06
N GLN A 263 -2.16 -0.61 8.27
CA GLN A 263 -1.97 0.71 7.68
C GLN A 263 -0.53 0.85 7.18
N GLU A 264 -0.06 -0.15 6.48
CA GLU A 264 1.21 -0.08 5.77
C GLU A 264 1.13 0.93 4.64
N CYS A 265 2.16 1.75 4.47
CA CYS A 265 2.24 2.65 3.32
C CYS A 265 2.23 1.86 2.01
N ILE A 266 3.03 0.80 1.95
CA ILE A 266 3.06 -0.15 0.84
C ILE A 266 2.62 -1.50 1.38
N GLN A 267 1.42 -1.90 1.00
CA GLN A 267 0.81 -3.18 1.33
C GLN A 267 0.99 -4.16 0.16
N ILE A 268 1.52 -5.34 0.47
CA ILE A 268 1.76 -6.42 -0.50
C ILE A 268 0.91 -7.61 -0.09
N ASP A 269 -0.13 -7.87 -0.87
CA ASP A 269 -1.14 -8.89 -0.57
C ASP A 269 -1.29 -9.95 -1.68
N CYS A 270 -2.19 -10.87 -1.47
CA CYS A 270 -2.64 -11.85 -2.47
C CYS A 270 -4.06 -11.54 -2.92
N CYS A 271 -4.41 -11.98 -4.13
CA CYS A 271 -5.75 -11.80 -4.67
C CYS A 271 -6.74 -12.75 -4.00
N THR A 272 -7.37 -12.28 -2.93
CA THR A 272 -8.39 -12.98 -2.16
C THR A 272 -9.43 -12.00 -1.64
N ASP A 273 -10.66 -12.48 -1.44
CA ASP A 273 -11.72 -11.73 -0.77
C ASP A 273 -11.91 -12.16 0.70
N GLU A 274 -11.14 -13.15 1.17
CA GLU A 274 -11.14 -13.58 2.56
C GLU A 274 -10.82 -12.39 3.48
N ASP A 275 -11.59 -12.24 4.53
CA ASP A 275 -11.46 -11.12 5.49
C ASP A 275 -11.40 -9.73 4.85
N ASN A 276 -11.92 -9.60 3.63
CA ASN A 276 -11.90 -8.37 2.85
C ASN A 276 -10.49 -7.80 2.62
N VAL A 277 -9.50 -8.68 2.43
CA VAL A 277 -8.09 -8.31 2.31
C VAL A 277 -7.81 -7.59 1.00
N PHE A 278 -8.20 -8.17 -0.14
CA PHE A 278 -7.99 -7.55 -1.46
C PHE A 278 -9.22 -7.73 -2.37
N PRO A 279 -10.39 -7.16 -2.01
CA PRO A 279 -11.65 -7.41 -2.68
C PRO A 279 -11.85 -6.61 -3.98
N GLN A 280 -10.85 -5.83 -4.39
CA GLN A 280 -10.98 -4.86 -5.49
C GLN A 280 -10.81 -5.48 -6.87
N TYR A 281 -10.19 -6.65 -6.96
CA TYR A 281 -9.92 -7.35 -8.22
C TYR A 281 -10.35 -8.81 -8.16
N MET A 282 -10.89 -9.31 -9.26
CA MET A 282 -11.22 -10.72 -9.52
C MET A 282 -10.40 -11.21 -10.72
N PRO A 283 -10.11 -12.52 -10.82
CA PRO A 283 -10.55 -13.59 -9.91
C PRO A 283 -9.79 -13.60 -8.58
N TYR A 284 -10.40 -14.16 -7.54
CA TYR A 284 -9.75 -14.39 -6.24
C TYR A 284 -8.99 -15.72 -6.28
N ASP A 285 -7.94 -15.76 -7.09
CA ASP A 285 -7.17 -16.96 -7.41
C ASP A 285 -5.99 -17.22 -6.47
N GLY A 286 -5.82 -16.37 -5.47
CA GLY A 286 -4.73 -16.44 -4.51
C GLY A 286 -3.36 -16.11 -5.11
N SER A 287 -3.30 -15.37 -6.21
CA SER A 287 -2.04 -14.89 -6.78
C SER A 287 -1.35 -13.94 -5.82
N THR A 288 -0.10 -14.22 -5.48
CA THR A 288 0.74 -13.41 -4.61
C THR A 288 1.61 -12.44 -5.42
N CYS A 289 2.28 -11.53 -4.75
CA CYS A 289 3.21 -10.60 -5.37
C CYS A 289 4.60 -11.22 -5.49
N GLU A 290 5.30 -10.96 -6.60
CA GLU A 290 6.64 -11.42 -6.89
C GLU A 290 7.52 -10.35 -7.56
N ASP A 291 8.84 -10.41 -7.36
CA ASP A 291 9.83 -9.56 -8.04
C ASP A 291 9.61 -8.05 -7.77
N PHE A 292 9.53 -7.65 -6.50
CA PHE A 292 9.40 -6.25 -6.10
C PHE A 292 10.74 -5.62 -5.74
N VAL A 293 10.93 -4.37 -6.17
CA VAL A 293 12.02 -3.51 -5.73
C VAL A 293 11.42 -2.24 -5.09
N ILE A 294 11.65 -2.07 -3.80
CA ILE A 294 11.23 -0.90 -3.01
C ILE A 294 12.51 -0.22 -2.54
N ASP A 295 12.94 0.81 -3.27
CA ASP A 295 14.30 1.36 -3.15
C ASP A 295 14.32 2.89 -3.04
N GLY A 296 15.12 3.41 -2.11
CA GLY A 296 15.37 4.85 -1.99
C GLY A 296 14.15 5.69 -1.61
N ASN A 297 13.14 5.11 -0.95
CA ASN A 297 11.94 5.83 -0.54
C ASN A 297 12.07 6.42 0.86
N VAL A 298 11.27 7.44 1.14
CA VAL A 298 11.17 8.10 2.45
C VAL A 298 9.79 7.83 3.04
N PHE A 299 9.77 7.33 4.27
CA PHE A 299 8.56 7.12 5.06
C PHE A 299 8.63 7.99 6.30
N GLU A 300 7.80 9.02 6.39
CA GLU A 300 7.86 10.00 7.47
C GLU A 300 6.50 10.21 8.12
N ASP A 301 6.46 10.21 9.46
CA ASP A 301 5.22 10.39 10.22
C ASP A 301 4.09 9.45 9.77
N VAL A 302 4.40 8.17 9.56
CA VAL A 302 3.44 7.15 9.07
C VAL A 302 3.17 6.09 10.13
N PHE A 303 2.08 5.32 9.95
CA PHE A 303 1.73 4.27 10.89
C PHE A 303 2.63 3.04 10.74
N ALA A 304 2.75 2.49 9.54
CA ALA A 304 3.67 1.42 9.20
C ALA A 304 4.25 1.64 7.79
N GLY A 305 5.43 1.10 7.52
CA GLY A 305 6.11 1.29 6.25
C GLY A 305 5.70 0.29 5.18
N VAL A 306 6.45 -0.79 5.05
CA VAL A 306 6.24 -1.85 4.05
C VAL A 306 5.82 -3.13 4.75
N GLY A 307 4.80 -3.83 4.25
CA GLY A 307 4.41 -5.11 4.83
C GLY A 307 3.25 -5.82 4.17
N THR A 308 2.88 -6.90 4.82
CA THR A 308 1.79 -7.80 4.48
C THR A 308 1.02 -8.11 5.75
N HIS A 309 -0.28 -8.17 5.71
CA HIS A 309 -1.08 -8.60 6.86
C HIS A 309 -1.94 -9.82 6.58
N SER A 310 -1.86 -10.38 5.38
CA SER A 310 -2.59 -11.58 5.01
C SER A 310 -1.66 -12.69 4.54
N MET A 311 -2.01 -13.92 4.88
CA MET A 311 -1.31 -15.13 4.43
C MET A 311 -2.32 -16.13 3.90
N MET A 312 -2.02 -16.71 2.77
CA MET A 312 -2.76 -17.84 2.23
C MET A 312 -1.91 -19.12 2.34
N ALA A 313 -2.51 -20.20 2.82
CA ALA A 313 -1.80 -21.48 2.98
C ALA A 313 -1.17 -21.96 1.67
N GLY A 314 0.12 -22.28 1.70
CA GLY A 314 0.87 -22.75 0.54
C GLY A 314 1.23 -21.69 -0.50
N LYS A 315 0.97 -20.42 -0.24
CA LYS A 315 1.34 -19.27 -1.08
C LYS A 315 2.39 -18.42 -0.37
N THR A 316 3.42 -17.99 -1.09
CA THR A 316 4.49 -17.14 -0.56
C THR A 316 4.67 -15.91 -1.45
N TYR A 317 5.08 -14.80 -0.86
CA TYR A 317 5.54 -13.62 -1.59
C TYR A 317 7.01 -13.80 -1.92
N LYS A 318 7.42 -13.56 -3.16
CA LYS A 318 8.76 -13.98 -3.60
C LYS A 318 9.60 -12.86 -4.14
N ARG A 319 10.88 -12.86 -3.76
CA ARG A 319 11.92 -11.97 -4.30
C ARG A 319 11.51 -10.48 -4.13
N ILE A 320 11.09 -10.15 -2.91
CA ILE A 320 10.79 -8.79 -2.52
C ILE A 320 12.05 -8.16 -1.95
N THR A 321 12.54 -7.11 -2.57
CA THR A 321 13.74 -6.37 -2.15
C THR A 321 13.35 -5.00 -1.63
N VAL A 322 13.71 -4.72 -0.37
CA VAL A 322 13.45 -3.43 0.30
C VAL A 322 14.80 -2.84 0.69
N THR A 323 15.28 -1.82 -0.06
CA THR A 323 16.65 -1.31 0.08
C THR A 323 16.73 0.21 0.12
N ASN A 324 17.74 0.72 0.83
CA ASN A 324 18.10 2.15 0.87
C ASN A 324 16.94 3.09 1.27
N ASN A 325 15.91 2.58 1.95
CA ASN A 325 14.79 3.40 2.38
C ASN A 325 15.08 4.07 3.73
N THR A 326 14.50 5.24 3.93
CA THR A 326 14.56 5.98 5.20
C THR A 326 13.18 5.96 5.85
N PHE A 327 13.15 5.50 7.10
CA PHE A 327 11.96 5.46 7.94
C PHE A 327 12.15 6.40 9.12
N HIS A 328 11.38 7.47 9.16
CA HIS A 328 11.43 8.47 10.21
C HIS A 328 10.08 8.57 10.92
N ASN A 329 10.08 8.45 12.25
CA ASN A 329 8.88 8.53 13.08
C ASN A 329 7.74 7.59 12.63
N VAL A 330 8.09 6.33 12.36
CA VAL A 330 7.11 5.28 12.04
C VAL A 330 6.49 4.75 13.33
N LYS A 331 5.18 4.75 13.43
CA LYS A 331 4.45 4.44 14.67
C LYS A 331 4.57 2.98 15.10
N LYS A 332 4.47 2.04 14.17
CA LYS A 332 4.37 0.60 14.47
C LYS A 332 5.59 -0.17 14.01
N ARG A 333 5.83 -0.27 12.73
CA ARG A 333 6.94 -1.04 12.14
C ARG A 333 7.41 -0.46 10.81
N CYS A 334 8.71 -0.49 10.57
CA CYS A 334 9.28 -0.02 9.32
C CYS A 334 9.06 -1.02 8.19
N ILE A 335 9.38 -2.29 8.43
CA ILE A 335 9.26 -3.38 7.44
C ILE A 335 8.73 -4.62 8.17
N GLU A 336 7.83 -5.36 7.52
CA GLU A 336 7.34 -6.65 7.98
C GLU A 336 7.32 -7.65 6.83
N PHE A 337 8.07 -8.72 6.97
CA PHE A 337 8.06 -9.85 6.05
C PHE A 337 7.24 -10.99 6.65
N LEU A 338 6.04 -11.16 6.14
CA LEU A 338 5.13 -12.21 6.55
C LEU A 338 4.92 -13.20 5.39
N ASN A 339 5.43 -14.42 5.53
CA ASN A 339 5.40 -15.47 4.51
C ASN A 339 6.16 -15.12 3.20
N TYR A 340 7.32 -14.49 3.35
CA TYR A 340 8.19 -14.09 2.24
C TYR A 340 9.27 -15.15 1.97
N GLU A 341 9.58 -15.39 0.69
CA GLU A 341 10.60 -16.31 0.20
C GLU A 341 11.63 -15.54 -0.67
N ASP A 342 12.90 -15.86 -0.54
CA ASP A 342 14.01 -15.25 -1.31
C ASP A 342 14.00 -13.71 -1.29
N SER A 343 13.64 -13.12 -0.17
CA SER A 343 13.40 -11.69 -0.03
C SER A 343 14.41 -11.04 0.91
N THR A 344 14.75 -9.78 0.66
CA THR A 344 15.79 -9.07 1.41
C THR A 344 15.35 -7.69 1.86
N ALA A 345 15.86 -7.25 3.02
CA ALA A 345 15.74 -5.88 3.52
C ALA A 345 17.13 -5.40 3.95
N GLU A 346 17.77 -4.54 3.14
CA GLU A 346 19.15 -4.13 3.34
C GLU A 346 19.34 -2.62 3.22
N ASN A 347 20.32 -2.08 3.93
CA ASN A 347 20.70 -0.67 3.87
C ASN A 347 19.56 0.31 4.19
N ASN A 348 18.51 -0.14 4.90
CA ASN A 348 17.44 0.73 5.33
C ASN A 348 17.80 1.46 6.64
N THR A 349 17.40 2.71 6.75
CA THR A 349 17.62 3.52 7.95
C THR A 349 16.30 3.73 8.69
N CYS A 350 16.22 3.29 9.95
CA CYS A 350 15.07 3.51 10.82
C CYS A 350 15.42 4.49 11.92
N LEU A 351 14.90 5.71 11.84
CA LEU A 351 15.07 6.77 12.83
C LEU A 351 13.83 6.82 13.72
N LEU A 352 13.93 6.24 14.90
CA LEU A 352 12.88 6.33 15.92
C LEU A 352 13.09 7.61 16.73
N TYR A 353 12.05 8.42 16.87
CA TYR A 353 12.00 9.44 17.91
C TYR A 353 11.85 8.72 19.26
N THR A 354 12.96 8.40 19.91
CA THR A 354 12.91 8.06 21.33
C THR A 354 12.73 9.37 22.07
N SER A 355 11.53 9.66 22.53
CA SER A 355 11.35 10.62 23.62
C SER A 355 12.32 10.21 24.74
N PRO A 356 13.20 11.11 25.27
CA PRO A 356 14.09 10.72 26.33
C PRO A 356 13.27 10.13 27.47
N SER A 357 13.61 8.89 27.85
CA SER A 357 12.96 8.21 28.97
C SER A 357 12.95 9.13 30.18
N PRO A 358 11.86 9.23 30.95
CA PRO A 358 11.86 9.96 32.21
C PRO A 358 12.99 9.53 33.17
N ARG A 359 13.61 8.36 32.94
CA ARG A 359 14.76 7.84 33.67
C ARG A 359 16.10 8.49 33.28
N ASP A 360 16.18 9.14 32.11
CA ASP A 360 17.42 9.79 31.66
C ASP A 360 17.57 11.25 32.15
N ARG A 361 16.61 11.73 32.95
CA ARG A 361 16.80 12.96 33.73
C ARG A 361 17.74 12.62 34.89
N SER A 362 19.05 12.70 34.66
CA SER A 362 20.02 12.74 35.72
C SER A 362 19.67 13.93 36.61
N VAL A 363 19.32 13.65 37.86
CA VAL A 363 19.19 14.64 38.91
C VAL A 363 20.62 15.12 39.19
N SER A 364 20.93 16.31 38.73
CA SER A 364 22.12 17.05 39.10
C SER A 364 21.87 17.84 40.37
#